data_6fb3c2a85c60b1fd4e80eb3fb2a214d1
#
_entry.id   6fb3c2a85c60b1fd4e80eb3fb2a214d1
#
_cell.length_a   1.000
_cell.length_b   1.000
_cell.length_c   1.000
_cell.angle_alpha   90.00
_cell.angle_beta   90.00
_cell.angle_gamma   90.00
#
_symmetry.space_group_name_H-M   'P 1'
#
loop_
_entity.id
_entity.type
_entity.pdbx_description
1 polymer ?
#
loop_
_entity_poly.entity_id
_entity_poly.type
_entity_poly.pdbx_seq_one_letter_code
_entity_poly.pdbx_strand_id
1 'polypeptide(L)'
;MIYNIKLSNGNRQEVADYIFMKKSQGKFRVVDVGGVFGGWSMPFADAIIDFTDPGEAGMPSHIKHFKCDITNPRDWGVVLEYVSREGKYDFCICTHTLEDIINPVFVSEQIANIALAGYIAFPSKYRELAKFQGDYRGYIHHRWIFTAKNNGIIGFPKIGFLENCKAFDSIADLADNKSDLSFYWKDTIDIVYLNNNFLGPDVGSVIEYYADLCRYDYL
;
A
#
# COMPACT_ATOMS: atom_id res chain seq x y z
N MET A 1 8.97 -9.35 -8.03
CA MET A 1 10.15 -8.44 -7.98
C MET A 1 9.69 -7.00 -7.87
N ILE A 2 10.19 -6.26 -6.88
CA ILE A 2 9.93 -4.81 -6.66
C ILE A 2 10.96 -3.99 -7.45
N TYR A 3 10.55 -2.87 -8.04
CA TYR A 3 11.42 -1.94 -8.77
C TYR A 3 10.84 -0.52 -8.79
N ASN A 4 11.64 0.47 -9.21
CA ASN A 4 11.27 1.88 -9.31
C ASN A 4 10.66 2.43 -8.01
N ILE A 5 11.38 2.21 -6.91
CA ILE A 5 10.98 2.71 -5.59
C ILE A 5 11.18 4.22 -5.56
N LYS A 6 10.14 4.95 -5.15
CA LYS A 6 10.14 6.42 -5.10
C LYS A 6 9.60 6.94 -3.76
N LEU A 7 10.21 7.99 -3.27
CA LEU A 7 9.67 8.88 -2.25
C LEU A 7 9.23 10.18 -2.92
N SER A 8 7.96 10.57 -2.78
CA SER A 8 7.39 11.75 -3.43
C SER A 8 6.12 12.22 -2.73
N ASN A 9 5.53 13.31 -3.20
CA ASN A 9 4.19 13.75 -2.77
C ASN A 9 3.07 13.10 -3.58
N GLY A 10 3.24 11.84 -3.94
CA GLY A 10 2.34 11.09 -4.81
C GLY A 10 2.76 11.16 -6.27
N ASN A 11 2.35 10.14 -7.03
CA ASN A 11 2.61 10.01 -8.46
C ASN A 11 1.43 9.39 -9.21
N ARG A 12 0.22 9.62 -8.71
CA ARG A 12 -1.03 9.07 -9.29
C ARG A 12 -1.19 9.43 -10.77
N GLN A 13 -0.81 10.65 -11.17
CA GLN A 13 -0.89 11.08 -12.57
C GLN A 13 0.05 10.25 -13.46
N GLU A 14 1.29 10.03 -13.03
CA GLU A 14 2.26 9.21 -13.77
C GLU A 14 1.73 7.77 -13.99
N VAL A 15 1.09 7.21 -12.97
CA VAL A 15 0.48 5.87 -13.04
C VAL A 15 -0.72 5.87 -13.97
N ALA A 16 -1.59 6.87 -13.90
CA ALA A 16 -2.74 7.01 -14.78
C ALA A 16 -2.30 7.13 -16.25
N ASP A 17 -1.32 7.98 -16.53
CA ASP A 17 -0.77 8.17 -17.88
C ASP A 17 -0.17 6.88 -18.44
N TYR A 18 0.56 6.13 -17.61
CA TYR A 18 1.07 4.80 -17.98
C TYR A 18 -0.07 3.85 -18.34
N ILE A 19 -1.14 3.79 -17.54
CA ILE A 19 -2.27 2.90 -17.79
C ILE A 19 -3.01 3.30 -19.06
N PHE A 20 -3.29 4.59 -19.26
CA PHE A 20 -3.94 5.06 -20.49
C PHE A 20 -3.11 4.76 -21.73
N MET A 21 -1.79 4.98 -21.66
CA MET A 21 -0.88 4.61 -22.75
C MET A 21 -0.95 3.11 -23.07
N LYS A 22 -0.96 2.24 -22.04
CA LYS A 22 -1.09 0.79 -22.25
C LYS A 22 -2.44 0.40 -22.84
N LYS A 23 -3.54 0.97 -22.34
CA LYS A 23 -4.90 0.73 -22.88
C LYS A 23 -5.04 1.21 -24.33
N SER A 24 -4.37 2.28 -24.75
CA SER A 24 -4.37 2.75 -26.13
C SER A 24 -3.64 1.80 -27.11
N GLN A 25 -2.74 0.97 -26.58
CA GLN A 25 -1.98 -0.01 -27.38
C GLN A 25 -2.68 -1.37 -27.53
N GLY A 26 -3.75 -1.61 -26.78
CA GLY A 26 -4.50 -2.86 -26.83
C GLY A 26 -5.23 -3.18 -25.54
N LYS A 27 -5.65 -4.45 -25.39
CA LYS A 27 -6.32 -4.90 -24.19
C LYS A 27 -5.32 -4.87 -23.01
N PHE A 28 -5.65 -4.09 -21.99
CA PHE A 28 -4.88 -3.98 -20.77
C PHE A 28 -5.84 -3.85 -19.58
N ARG A 29 -5.96 -4.92 -18.80
CA ARG A 29 -6.93 -5.04 -17.71
C ARG A 29 -6.32 -4.57 -16.38
N VAL A 30 -7.02 -3.67 -15.71
CA VAL A 30 -6.58 -3.05 -14.46
C VAL A 30 -7.54 -3.36 -13.32
N VAL A 31 -7.02 -3.79 -12.18
CA VAL A 31 -7.77 -3.96 -10.93
C VAL A 31 -7.24 -3.02 -9.86
N ASP A 32 -8.14 -2.42 -9.08
CA ASP A 32 -7.81 -1.63 -7.90
C ASP A 32 -8.22 -2.39 -6.63
N VAL A 33 -7.27 -2.67 -5.75
CA VAL A 33 -7.47 -3.38 -4.47
C VAL A 33 -7.46 -2.37 -3.33
N GLY A 34 -8.57 -2.28 -2.60
CA GLY A 34 -8.83 -1.24 -1.60
C GLY A 34 -9.25 0.10 -2.24
N GLY A 35 -9.57 0.09 -3.54
CA GLY A 35 -10.11 1.25 -4.23
C GLY A 35 -11.55 1.51 -3.84
N VAL A 36 -11.91 2.78 -3.68
CA VAL A 36 -13.27 3.18 -3.31
C VAL A 36 -14.03 3.75 -4.50
N PHE A 37 -15.37 3.68 -4.43
CA PHE A 37 -16.23 4.36 -5.40
C PHE A 37 -15.91 5.87 -5.43
N GLY A 38 -15.79 6.43 -6.64
CA GLY A 38 -15.38 7.82 -6.85
C GLY A 38 -13.86 8.07 -6.69
N GLY A 39 -13.08 7.02 -6.44
CA GLY A 39 -11.62 7.11 -6.32
C GLY A 39 -10.93 7.48 -7.65
N TRP A 40 -9.66 7.81 -7.55
CA TRP A 40 -8.84 8.28 -8.68
C TRP A 40 -8.63 7.24 -9.80
N SER A 41 -8.80 5.95 -9.49
CA SER A 41 -8.66 4.84 -10.43
C SER A 41 -9.88 4.60 -11.30
N MET A 42 -11.05 5.13 -10.91
CA MET A 42 -12.32 4.92 -11.62
C MET A 42 -12.28 5.15 -13.13
N PRO A 43 -11.54 6.15 -13.67
CA PRO A 43 -11.51 6.38 -15.11
C PRO A 43 -10.86 5.26 -15.94
N PHE A 44 -10.09 4.37 -15.30
CA PHE A 44 -9.30 3.37 -16.02
C PHE A 44 -9.32 1.97 -15.37
N ALA A 45 -9.92 1.79 -14.20
CA ALA A 45 -10.07 0.48 -13.58
C ALA A 45 -11.12 -0.36 -14.32
N ASP A 46 -10.83 -1.65 -14.54
CA ASP A 46 -11.78 -2.64 -15.05
C ASP A 46 -12.45 -3.41 -13.91
N ALA A 47 -11.81 -3.43 -12.73
CA ALA A 47 -12.39 -3.98 -11.52
C ALA A 47 -11.92 -3.22 -10.27
N ILE A 48 -12.76 -3.25 -9.24
CA ILE A 48 -12.46 -2.77 -7.89
C ILE A 48 -12.77 -3.88 -6.90
N ILE A 49 -11.85 -4.11 -5.97
CA ILE A 49 -11.98 -5.06 -4.86
C ILE A 49 -12.00 -4.25 -3.57
N ASP A 50 -13.16 -4.14 -2.95
CA ASP A 50 -13.36 -3.39 -1.71
C ASP A 50 -14.56 -3.95 -0.93
N PHE A 51 -14.57 -3.75 0.40
CA PHE A 51 -15.66 -4.21 1.25
C PHE A 51 -16.88 -3.29 1.24
N THR A 52 -16.71 -2.02 0.82
CA THR A 52 -17.77 -1.03 0.82
C THR A 52 -18.80 -1.31 -0.27
N ASP A 53 -20.03 -0.98 0.01
CA ASP A 53 -21.11 -1.01 -0.98
C ASP A 53 -21.12 0.31 -1.75
N PRO A 54 -21.12 0.31 -3.09
CA PRO A 54 -21.17 1.53 -3.88
C PRO A 54 -22.47 2.33 -3.70
N GLY A 55 -23.44 1.80 -2.94
CA GLY A 55 -24.71 2.44 -2.65
C GLY A 55 -25.65 2.54 -3.86
N GLU A 56 -26.66 3.42 -3.77
CA GLU A 56 -27.67 3.62 -4.82
C GLU A 56 -27.07 4.14 -6.15
N ALA A 57 -25.97 4.90 -6.08
CA ALA A 57 -25.29 5.37 -7.30
C ALA A 57 -24.71 4.23 -8.14
N GLY A 58 -24.44 3.09 -7.49
CA GLY A 58 -23.90 1.90 -8.14
C GLY A 58 -22.49 2.10 -8.72
N MET A 59 -21.90 1.01 -9.15
CA MET A 59 -20.63 1.04 -9.89
C MET A 59 -20.93 1.29 -11.37
N PRO A 60 -20.12 2.07 -12.10
CA PRO A 60 -20.23 2.15 -13.57
C PRO A 60 -20.26 0.77 -14.19
N SER A 61 -21.12 0.56 -15.19
CA SER A 61 -21.38 -0.76 -15.79
C SER A 61 -20.14 -1.45 -16.39
N HIS A 62 -19.10 -0.68 -16.71
CA HIS A 62 -17.85 -1.20 -17.23
C HIS A 62 -16.87 -1.66 -16.15
N ILE A 63 -17.13 -1.33 -14.86
CA ILE A 63 -16.28 -1.71 -13.74
C ILE A 63 -16.92 -2.86 -12.98
N LYS A 64 -16.20 -3.96 -12.87
CA LYS A 64 -16.61 -5.08 -12.03
C LYS A 64 -16.29 -4.80 -10.57
N HIS A 65 -17.31 -4.75 -9.73
CA HIS A 65 -17.11 -4.65 -8.29
C HIS A 65 -17.10 -6.04 -7.64
N PHE A 66 -16.07 -6.33 -6.86
CA PHE A 66 -15.99 -7.47 -5.97
C PHE A 66 -16.12 -6.97 -4.53
N LYS A 67 -17.28 -7.19 -3.92
CA LYS A 67 -17.46 -6.92 -2.49
C LYS A 67 -16.67 -7.95 -1.70
N CYS A 68 -15.54 -7.52 -1.14
CA CYS A 68 -14.55 -8.38 -0.52
C CYS A 68 -13.86 -7.65 0.62
N ASP A 69 -13.95 -8.17 1.82
CA ASP A 69 -13.02 -7.82 2.88
C ASP A 69 -11.67 -8.47 2.55
N ILE A 70 -10.73 -7.67 2.07
CA ILE A 70 -9.42 -8.15 1.63
C ILE A 70 -8.61 -8.82 2.74
N THR A 71 -8.98 -8.62 4.02
CA THR A 71 -8.35 -9.28 5.16
C THR A 71 -8.94 -10.66 5.45
N ASN A 72 -10.11 -10.98 4.86
CA ASN A 72 -10.81 -12.25 5.03
C ASN A 72 -10.47 -13.23 3.89
N PRO A 73 -9.76 -14.34 4.16
CA PRO A 73 -9.40 -15.31 3.12
C PRO A 73 -10.59 -15.89 2.35
N ARG A 74 -11.76 -15.98 2.97
CA ARG A 74 -12.95 -16.56 2.33
C ARG A 74 -13.51 -15.68 1.22
N ASP A 75 -13.41 -14.35 1.39
CA ASP A 75 -13.97 -13.40 0.44
C ASP A 75 -13.20 -13.37 -0.87
N TRP A 76 -11.90 -13.72 -0.84
CA TRP A 76 -11.08 -13.86 -2.04
C TRP A 76 -11.52 -14.97 -2.99
N GLY A 77 -12.31 -15.94 -2.51
CA GLY A 77 -12.77 -17.08 -3.32
C GLY A 77 -13.43 -16.64 -4.62
N VAL A 78 -14.32 -15.63 -4.56
CA VAL A 78 -15.03 -15.11 -5.74
C VAL A 78 -14.08 -14.44 -6.74
N VAL A 79 -13.08 -13.71 -6.24
CA VAL A 79 -12.08 -13.03 -7.06
C VAL A 79 -11.18 -14.05 -7.75
N LEU A 80 -10.68 -15.02 -7.00
CA LEU A 80 -9.80 -16.09 -7.53
C LEU A 80 -10.52 -16.98 -8.55
N GLU A 81 -11.78 -17.32 -8.31
CA GLU A 81 -12.60 -18.04 -9.28
C GLU A 81 -12.77 -17.24 -10.58
N TYR A 82 -13.04 -15.94 -10.48
CA TYR A 82 -13.11 -15.08 -11.65
C TYR A 82 -11.80 -15.07 -12.43
N VAL A 83 -10.68 -14.85 -11.74
CA VAL A 83 -9.35 -14.82 -12.36
C VAL A 83 -8.96 -16.17 -12.97
N SER A 84 -9.39 -17.29 -12.39
CA SER A 84 -9.13 -18.62 -12.97
C SER A 84 -9.80 -18.83 -14.32
N ARG A 85 -10.94 -18.18 -14.56
CA ARG A 85 -11.68 -18.26 -15.83
C ARG A 85 -11.23 -17.23 -16.85
N GLU A 86 -11.01 -16.00 -16.42
CA GLU A 86 -10.77 -14.83 -17.29
C GLU A 86 -9.29 -14.50 -17.46
N GLY A 87 -8.41 -15.16 -16.72
CA GLY A 87 -6.99 -14.85 -16.61
C GLY A 87 -6.70 -13.71 -15.61
N LYS A 88 -5.43 -13.56 -15.25
CA LYS A 88 -4.97 -12.49 -14.35
C LYS A 88 -5.17 -11.11 -15.01
N TYR A 89 -5.32 -10.10 -14.16
CA TYR A 89 -5.22 -8.70 -14.58
C TYR A 89 -3.78 -8.39 -15.01
N ASP A 90 -3.65 -7.50 -16.01
CA ASP A 90 -2.32 -7.06 -16.46
C ASP A 90 -1.65 -6.16 -15.44
N PHE A 91 -2.46 -5.39 -14.69
CA PHE A 91 -1.95 -4.43 -13.72
C PHE A 91 -2.88 -4.31 -12.51
N CYS A 92 -2.30 -4.27 -11.32
CA CYS A 92 -3.00 -4.00 -10.07
C CYS A 92 -2.55 -2.67 -9.47
N ILE A 93 -3.50 -1.91 -8.98
CA ILE A 93 -3.26 -0.76 -8.11
C ILE A 93 -3.63 -1.15 -6.69
N CYS A 94 -2.81 -0.76 -5.72
CA CYS A 94 -3.15 -0.83 -4.30
C CYS A 94 -2.52 0.37 -3.61
N THR A 95 -3.32 1.37 -3.27
CA THR A 95 -2.82 2.62 -2.69
C THR A 95 -3.53 2.97 -1.41
N HIS A 96 -2.75 3.32 -0.39
CA HIS A 96 -3.26 3.68 0.95
C HIS A 96 -4.22 2.61 1.50
N THR A 97 -3.71 1.38 1.59
CA THR A 97 -4.49 0.20 1.98
C THR A 97 -3.67 -0.74 2.87
N LEU A 98 -2.43 -1.06 2.49
CA LEU A 98 -1.63 -2.06 3.20
C LEU A 98 -1.21 -1.59 4.60
N GLU A 99 -1.10 -0.28 4.81
CA GLU A 99 -0.80 0.32 6.11
C GLU A 99 -1.92 0.17 7.13
N ASP A 100 -3.17 0.03 6.67
CA ASP A 100 -4.37 -0.03 7.53
C ASP A 100 -4.69 -1.43 8.02
N ILE A 101 -4.28 -2.44 7.29
CA ILE A 101 -4.76 -3.81 7.50
C ILE A 101 -3.89 -4.62 8.45
N ILE A 102 -4.50 -5.61 9.11
CA ILE A 102 -3.81 -6.45 10.10
C ILE A 102 -2.76 -7.35 9.44
N ASN A 103 -3.08 -7.92 8.28
CA ASN A 103 -2.24 -8.91 7.59
C ASN A 103 -1.91 -8.49 6.15
N PRO A 104 -1.02 -7.51 5.97
CA PRO A 104 -0.62 -7.07 4.63
C PRO A 104 0.19 -8.12 3.86
N VAL A 105 0.83 -9.08 4.55
CA VAL A 105 1.51 -10.22 3.91
C VAL A 105 0.53 -11.01 3.07
N PHE A 106 -0.56 -11.46 3.68
CA PHE A 106 -1.61 -12.21 3.01
C PHE A 106 -2.19 -11.45 1.82
N VAL A 107 -2.50 -10.16 2.01
CA VAL A 107 -3.08 -9.34 0.93
C VAL A 107 -2.10 -9.14 -0.22
N SER A 108 -0.80 -8.93 0.07
CA SER A 108 0.25 -8.85 -0.96
C SER A 108 0.34 -10.14 -1.79
N GLU A 109 0.22 -11.30 -1.15
CA GLU A 109 0.18 -12.59 -1.83
C GLU A 109 -1.07 -12.72 -2.73
N GLN A 110 -2.25 -12.31 -2.24
CA GLN A 110 -3.47 -12.34 -3.05
C GLN A 110 -3.39 -11.39 -4.25
N ILE A 111 -2.84 -10.20 -4.08
CA ILE A 111 -2.58 -9.27 -5.18
C ILE A 111 -1.70 -9.92 -6.26
N ALA A 112 -0.61 -10.57 -5.88
CA ALA A 112 0.27 -11.27 -6.83
C ALA A 112 -0.40 -12.51 -7.49
N ASN A 113 -1.40 -13.09 -6.82
CA ASN A 113 -2.19 -14.19 -7.39
C ASN A 113 -3.16 -13.71 -8.47
N ILE A 114 -3.66 -12.49 -8.41
CA ILE A 114 -4.70 -11.98 -9.32
C ILE A 114 -4.18 -11.06 -10.43
N ALA A 115 -2.95 -10.56 -10.33
CA ALA A 115 -2.35 -9.68 -11.34
C ALA A 115 -0.92 -10.10 -11.69
N LEU A 116 -0.44 -9.64 -12.87
CA LEU A 116 0.91 -9.94 -13.37
C LEU A 116 1.94 -8.90 -12.90
N ALA A 117 1.49 -7.65 -12.75
CA ALA A 117 2.30 -6.51 -12.33
C ALA A 117 1.42 -5.49 -11.62
N GLY A 118 2.01 -4.47 -11.04
CA GLY A 118 1.22 -3.42 -10.43
C GLY A 118 2.03 -2.29 -9.81
N TYR A 119 1.29 -1.43 -9.16
CA TYR A 119 1.76 -0.27 -8.43
C TYR A 119 1.19 -0.28 -7.01
N ILE A 120 2.05 -0.08 -6.04
CA ILE A 120 1.68 0.04 -4.63
C ILE A 120 2.23 1.36 -4.10
N ALA A 121 1.40 2.08 -3.32
CA ALA A 121 1.80 3.26 -2.60
C ALA A 121 1.16 3.29 -1.21
N PHE A 122 1.88 3.82 -0.27
CA PHE A 122 1.44 4.04 1.11
C PHE A 122 2.16 5.27 1.68
N PRO A 123 1.69 5.84 2.80
CA PRO A 123 2.39 6.92 3.45
C PRO A 123 3.82 6.51 3.81
N SER A 124 4.77 7.40 3.55
CA SER A 124 6.16 7.16 3.92
C SER A 124 6.35 7.20 5.44
N LYS A 125 7.49 6.67 5.91
CA LYS A 125 7.90 6.81 7.32
C LYS A 125 7.91 8.27 7.79
N TYR A 126 8.21 9.22 6.92
CA TYR A 126 8.21 10.64 7.27
C TYR A 126 6.81 11.14 7.57
N ARG A 127 5.83 10.73 6.75
CA ARG A 127 4.42 11.07 6.96
C ARG A 127 3.89 10.38 8.20
N GLU A 128 4.21 9.09 8.41
CA GLU A 128 3.75 8.32 9.56
C GLU A 128 4.33 8.78 10.89
N LEU A 129 5.51 9.39 10.90
CA LEU A 129 6.16 9.89 12.11
C LEU A 129 5.90 11.37 12.35
N ALA A 130 5.36 12.10 11.38
CA ALA A 130 5.00 13.51 11.52
C ALA A 130 3.74 13.71 12.37
N LYS A 131 3.74 14.76 13.20
CA LYS A 131 2.56 15.21 13.96
C LYS A 131 1.81 16.29 13.19
N PHE A 132 1.11 15.91 12.14
CA PHE A 132 0.41 16.85 11.25
C PHE A 132 -1.10 16.93 11.50
N GLN A 133 -1.67 16.01 12.28
CA GLN A 133 -3.09 15.98 12.65
C GLN A 133 -3.31 16.23 14.15
N GLY A 134 -2.41 16.96 14.81
CA GLY A 134 -2.47 17.24 16.24
C GLY A 134 -1.39 16.49 17.02
N ASP A 135 -1.74 15.85 18.13
CA ASP A 135 -0.78 15.21 19.05
C ASP A 135 -0.29 13.84 18.58
N TYR A 136 -0.93 13.25 17.58
CA TYR A 136 -0.62 11.92 17.05
C TYR A 136 0.42 11.99 15.92
N ARG A 137 1.22 10.93 15.79
CA ARG A 137 2.10 10.73 14.64
C ARG A 137 1.36 10.03 13.51
N GLY A 138 1.45 10.60 12.31
CA GLY A 138 0.81 10.06 11.12
C GLY A 138 -0.71 9.95 11.26
N TYR A 139 -1.27 8.87 10.78
CA TYR A 139 -2.70 8.54 10.88
C TYR A 139 -2.93 7.54 12.01
N ILE A 140 -3.85 7.84 12.90
CA ILE A 140 -4.09 7.03 14.12
C ILE A 140 -4.55 5.59 13.83
N HIS A 141 -5.21 5.37 12.68
CA HIS A 141 -5.74 4.06 12.27
C HIS A 141 -4.73 3.19 11.55
N HIS A 142 -3.59 3.76 11.08
CA HIS A 142 -2.57 2.99 10.41
C HIS A 142 -1.85 2.05 11.37
N ARG A 143 -1.57 0.85 10.91
CA ARG A 143 -0.97 -0.25 11.67
C ARG A 143 0.48 -0.50 11.31
N TRP A 144 0.91 -0.05 10.13
CA TRP A 144 2.23 -0.31 9.59
C TRP A 144 2.90 0.98 9.14
N ILE A 145 4.23 1.00 9.30
CA ILE A 145 5.10 2.01 8.71
C ILE A 145 5.97 1.31 7.68
N PHE A 146 6.11 1.92 6.51
CA PHE A 146 6.91 1.39 5.42
C PHE A 146 8.13 2.26 5.14
N THR A 147 9.26 1.61 4.83
CA THR A 147 10.50 2.28 4.42
C THR A 147 11.19 1.49 3.33
N ALA A 148 12.02 2.16 2.54
CA ALA A 148 12.89 1.52 1.58
C ALA A 148 14.26 1.22 2.21
N LYS A 149 14.81 0.05 1.93
CA LYS A 149 16.17 -0.36 2.34
C LYS A 149 16.73 -1.35 1.33
N ASN A 150 17.95 -1.12 0.86
CA ASN A 150 18.67 -2.04 -0.04
C ASN A 150 17.88 -2.44 -1.29
N ASN A 151 17.26 -1.46 -1.96
CA ASN A 151 16.39 -1.66 -3.11
C ASN A 151 15.16 -2.55 -2.83
N GLY A 152 14.74 -2.67 -1.59
CA GLY A 152 13.56 -3.40 -1.14
C GLY A 152 12.68 -2.54 -0.25
N ILE A 153 11.53 -3.08 0.10
CA ILE A 153 10.57 -2.45 1.02
C ILE A 153 10.55 -3.24 2.33
N ILE A 154 10.57 -2.51 3.43
CA ILE A 154 10.39 -3.06 4.78
C ILE A 154 9.14 -2.45 5.38
N GLY A 155 8.24 -3.30 5.86
CA GLY A 155 7.10 -2.93 6.69
C GLY A 155 7.36 -3.30 8.15
N PHE A 156 7.10 -2.38 9.07
CA PHE A 156 7.21 -2.63 10.51
C PHE A 156 6.00 -2.04 11.25
N PRO A 157 5.58 -2.67 12.36
CA PRO A 157 4.38 -2.25 13.07
C PRO A 157 4.48 -0.83 13.62
N LYS A 158 3.41 -0.06 13.48
CA LYS A 158 3.27 1.24 14.14
C LYS A 158 2.84 1.01 15.59
N ILE A 159 3.80 1.00 16.50
CA ILE A 159 3.58 0.71 17.91
C ILE A 159 3.38 1.98 18.71
N GLY A 160 2.55 1.91 19.76
CA GLY A 160 2.08 3.09 20.50
C GLY A 160 3.17 3.93 21.18
N PHE A 161 4.35 3.36 21.51
CA PHE A 161 5.41 4.16 22.10
C PHE A 161 5.98 5.25 21.18
N LEU A 162 5.85 5.08 19.87
CA LEU A 162 6.31 6.05 18.85
C LEU A 162 5.69 7.43 19.07
N GLU A 163 4.44 7.47 19.54
CA GLU A 163 3.68 8.70 19.74
C GLU A 163 4.40 9.72 20.63
N ASN A 164 5.06 9.23 21.68
CA ASN A 164 5.71 10.06 22.70
C ASN A 164 7.25 10.04 22.62
N CYS A 165 7.84 9.32 21.66
CA CYS A 165 9.28 9.21 21.55
C CYS A 165 9.86 10.42 20.79
N LYS A 166 10.54 11.31 21.51
CA LYS A 166 11.17 12.53 20.94
C LYS A 166 12.27 12.24 19.92
N ALA A 167 12.81 11.01 19.89
CA ALA A 167 13.83 10.63 18.91
C ALA A 167 13.35 10.77 17.45
N PHE A 168 12.04 10.78 17.22
CA PHE A 168 11.44 10.88 15.89
C PHE A 168 10.97 12.30 15.51
N ASP A 169 11.11 13.28 16.39
CA ASP A 169 10.64 14.65 16.10
C ASP A 169 11.39 15.28 14.92
N SER A 170 12.70 15.02 14.80
CA SER A 170 13.52 15.55 13.68
C SER A 170 13.23 14.90 12.32
N ILE A 171 12.56 13.74 12.32
CA ILE A 171 12.23 13.00 11.09
C ILE A 171 10.99 13.63 10.43
N ALA A 172 10.09 14.17 11.23
CA ALA A 172 8.85 14.78 10.79
C ALA A 172 9.04 16.00 9.87
N ASP A 173 10.12 16.75 10.04
CA ASP A 173 10.43 17.96 9.25
C ASP A 173 10.70 17.67 7.77
N LEU A 174 10.88 16.39 7.41
CA LEU A 174 11.15 15.96 6.04
C LEU A 174 9.88 15.51 5.28
N ALA A 175 8.71 15.55 5.92
CA ALA A 175 7.47 14.99 5.38
C ALA A 175 6.94 15.74 4.13
N ASP A 176 7.18 17.05 4.03
CA ASP A 176 6.54 17.90 3.01
C ASP A 176 6.86 17.52 1.56
N ASN A 177 8.04 16.93 1.31
CA ASN A 177 8.46 16.53 -0.04
C ASN A 177 8.52 15.00 -0.22
N LYS A 178 8.15 14.21 0.79
CA LYS A 178 8.31 12.75 0.84
C LYS A 178 7.12 12.07 1.52
N SER A 179 5.91 12.54 1.22
CA SER A 179 4.71 12.06 1.90
C SER A 179 4.40 10.59 1.60
N ASP A 180 4.71 10.13 0.39
CA ASP A 180 4.39 8.78 -0.06
C ASP A 180 5.65 8.00 -0.42
N LEU A 181 5.65 6.72 -0.08
CA LEU A 181 6.56 5.72 -0.58
C LEU A 181 5.81 4.84 -1.55
N SER A 182 6.32 4.70 -2.76
CA SER A 182 5.68 3.92 -3.81
C SER A 182 6.67 3.07 -4.59
N PHE A 183 6.16 2.03 -5.24
CA PHE A 183 6.96 1.16 -6.08
C PHE A 183 6.09 0.44 -7.11
N TYR A 184 6.74 -0.02 -8.17
CA TYR A 184 6.18 -0.98 -9.10
C TYR A 184 6.65 -2.39 -8.76
N TRP A 185 5.84 -3.37 -9.10
CA TRP A 185 6.19 -4.77 -8.91
C TRP A 185 5.80 -5.60 -10.14
N LYS A 186 6.43 -6.76 -10.29
CA LYS A 186 6.12 -7.74 -11.30
C LYS A 186 6.29 -9.15 -10.70
N ASP A 187 5.36 -10.03 -11.02
CA ASP A 187 5.26 -11.44 -10.61
C ASP A 187 5.09 -11.63 -9.09
N THR A 188 5.95 -11.04 -8.26
CA THR A 188 5.92 -11.15 -6.79
C THR A 188 6.02 -9.79 -6.11
N ILE A 189 5.46 -9.69 -4.90
CA ILE A 189 5.54 -8.50 -4.03
C ILE A 189 6.37 -8.89 -2.81
N ASP A 190 7.66 -8.64 -2.88
CA ASP A 190 8.64 -9.10 -1.89
C ASP A 190 8.88 -7.99 -0.84
N ILE A 191 7.85 -7.66 -0.04
CA ILE A 191 7.98 -6.77 1.11
C ILE A 191 8.45 -7.59 2.31
N VAL A 192 9.52 -7.14 2.97
CA VAL A 192 9.98 -7.74 4.22
C VAL A 192 9.17 -7.16 5.37
N TYR A 193 8.31 -7.95 5.98
CA TYR A 193 7.56 -7.54 7.16
C TYR A 193 8.32 -7.95 8.42
N LEU A 194 8.67 -6.94 9.22
CA LEU A 194 9.35 -7.18 10.49
C LEU A 194 8.32 -7.49 11.56
N ASN A 195 8.48 -8.66 12.12
CA ASN A 195 7.66 -9.15 13.18
C ASN A 195 8.31 -8.78 14.54
N ASN A 196 7.53 -8.37 15.53
CA ASN A 196 8.02 -7.86 16.80
C ASN A 196 8.64 -8.91 17.73
N ASN A 197 8.77 -10.16 17.29
CA ASN A 197 9.24 -11.24 18.18
C ASN A 197 10.66 -11.03 18.73
N PHE A 198 11.48 -10.19 18.08
CA PHE A 198 12.82 -9.87 18.55
C PHE A 198 12.96 -8.46 19.18
N LEU A 199 11.90 -7.68 19.16
CA LEU A 199 11.82 -6.45 19.95
C LEU A 199 11.65 -6.87 21.42
N GLY A 200 12.76 -7.20 22.05
CA GLY A 200 12.77 -7.66 23.44
C GLY A 200 12.19 -6.64 24.42
N PRO A 201 12.19 -6.93 25.70
CA PRO A 201 11.63 -6.06 26.74
C PRO A 201 12.44 -4.79 26.98
N ASP A 202 13.63 -4.68 26.42
CA ASP A 202 14.49 -3.50 26.56
C ASP A 202 14.04 -2.37 25.64
N VAL A 203 13.49 -1.32 26.24
CA VAL A 203 12.99 -0.13 25.55
C VAL A 203 14.11 0.57 24.75
N GLY A 204 15.35 0.57 25.22
CA GLY A 204 16.49 1.17 24.53
C GLY A 204 16.72 0.49 23.18
N SER A 205 16.81 -0.83 23.16
CA SER A 205 16.99 -1.62 21.93
C SER A 205 15.85 -1.41 20.93
N VAL A 206 14.60 -1.29 21.40
CA VAL A 206 13.45 -1.00 20.55
C VAL A 206 13.57 0.39 19.92
N ILE A 207 13.93 1.41 20.70
CA ILE A 207 14.13 2.78 20.20
C ILE A 207 15.25 2.83 19.17
N GLU A 208 16.41 2.23 19.45
CA GLU A 208 17.56 2.18 18.54
C GLU A 208 17.21 1.52 17.23
N TYR A 209 16.50 0.39 17.26
CA TYR A 209 16.08 -0.33 16.08
C TYR A 209 15.15 0.49 15.19
N TYR A 210 14.11 1.11 15.77
CA TYR A 210 13.20 1.97 14.99
C TYR A 210 13.90 3.24 14.50
N ALA A 211 14.77 3.82 15.31
CA ALA A 211 15.56 4.99 14.89
C ALA A 211 16.49 4.66 13.71
N ASP A 212 17.10 3.49 13.69
CA ASP A 212 17.92 3.04 12.57
C ASP A 212 17.09 2.87 11.29
N LEU A 213 15.93 2.20 11.38
CA LEU A 213 15.01 2.05 10.24
C LEU A 213 14.50 3.39 9.67
N CYS A 214 14.35 4.40 10.53
CA CYS A 214 13.77 5.69 10.16
C CYS A 214 14.80 6.74 9.76
N ARG A 215 16.06 6.60 10.18
CA ARG A 215 17.09 7.64 10.06
C ARG A 215 17.56 7.86 8.63
N TYR A 216 17.63 6.81 7.82
CA TYR A 216 18.23 6.85 6.49
C TYR A 216 17.25 6.46 5.40
N ASP A 217 17.36 7.13 4.26
CA ASP A 217 16.76 6.69 3.00
C ASP A 217 17.75 5.74 2.34
N TYR A 218 17.44 4.46 2.33
CA TYR A 218 18.24 3.43 1.67
C TYR A 218 17.72 3.16 0.24
N LEU A 219 17.48 4.24 -0.51
CA LEU A 219 17.09 4.17 -1.93
C LEU A 219 18.31 4.01 -2.81
#